data_a174525ddf488cd59f8714a3c95ff0de
#
_entry.id   a174525ddf488cd59f8714a3c95ff0de
#
_cell.length_a   1.000
_cell.length_b   1.000
_cell.length_c   1.000
_cell.angle_alpha   90.00
_cell.angle_beta   90.00
_cell.angle_gamma   90.00
#
_symmetry.space_group_name_H-M   'P 1'
#
loop_
_entity.id
_entity.type
_entity.pdbx_description
1 polymer ?
#
loop_
_entity_poly.entity_id
_entity_poly.type
_entity_poly.pdbx_seq_one_letter_code
_entity_poly.pdbx_strand_id
1 'polypeptide(L)'
;MISKYVIKLTILPLIVWFTIIAYLNLKHPDQQWNWDKIDTEKMFFPKNFIWGTSTAAHQVEGNNTNNNWYEWENGLNQNGKANIHNNDKSGEAARHWDMYKDDISLMNELGVNAYRFSVEWSKIIPEEGLIDEKALDHYRDVCIALIDSGLTPFITLHHFTNPIWFEELGGFEKEENIDHFIEFSEIVFNHLSDIVKYWC
;
A
#
# COMPACT_ATOMS: atom_id res chain seq x y z
N MET A 1 -4.68 0.89 -59.61
CA MET A 1 -4.57 -0.58 -59.45
C MET A 1 -3.76 -0.85 -58.20
N ILE A 2 -4.40 -1.16 -57.06
CA ILE A 2 -3.71 -1.50 -55.83
C ILE A 2 -3.03 -2.85 -56.06
N SER A 3 -1.69 -2.89 -55.88
CA SER A 3 -0.89 -4.08 -56.19
C SER A 3 -1.41 -5.29 -55.36
N LYS A 4 -1.53 -6.47 -56.03
CA LYS A 4 -1.88 -7.75 -55.35
C LYS A 4 -0.97 -8.07 -54.16
N TYR A 5 0.20 -7.47 -54.08
CA TYR A 5 1.16 -7.61 -52.98
C TYR A 5 0.77 -6.78 -51.74
N VAL A 6 0.17 -5.59 -51.93
CA VAL A 6 -0.33 -4.76 -50.82
C VAL A 6 -1.50 -5.47 -50.15
N ILE A 7 -2.39 -6.10 -50.91
CA ILE A 7 -3.51 -6.88 -50.39
C ILE A 7 -3.02 -8.07 -49.56
N LYS A 8 -1.99 -8.78 -50.00
CA LYS A 8 -1.42 -9.92 -49.25
C LYS A 8 -0.68 -9.48 -47.99
N LEU A 9 0.00 -8.32 -48.00
CA LEU A 9 0.80 -7.83 -46.88
C LEU A 9 -0.04 -7.21 -45.78
N THR A 10 -1.22 -6.71 -46.08
CA THR A 10 -2.08 -6.02 -45.09
C THR A 10 -3.33 -6.80 -44.72
N ILE A 11 -4.03 -7.40 -45.67
CA ILE A 11 -5.30 -8.08 -45.45
C ILE A 11 -5.11 -9.44 -44.78
N LEU A 12 -4.11 -10.21 -45.22
CA LEU A 12 -3.86 -11.54 -44.65
C LEU A 12 -3.51 -11.50 -43.14
N PRO A 13 -2.60 -10.63 -42.68
CA PRO A 13 -2.36 -10.48 -41.22
C PRO A 13 -3.60 -10.05 -40.46
N LEU A 14 -4.43 -9.18 -41.02
CA LEU A 14 -5.69 -8.76 -40.36
C LEU A 14 -6.69 -9.92 -40.21
N ILE A 15 -6.83 -10.73 -41.29
CA ILE A 15 -7.69 -11.92 -41.24
C ILE A 15 -7.20 -12.89 -40.14
N VAL A 16 -5.89 -13.17 -40.10
CA VAL A 16 -5.28 -14.03 -39.07
C VAL A 16 -5.53 -13.45 -37.68
N TRP A 17 -5.33 -12.16 -37.50
CA TRP A 17 -5.55 -11.47 -36.25
C TRP A 17 -7.02 -11.60 -35.74
N PHE A 18 -7.99 -11.28 -36.62
CA PHE A 18 -9.41 -11.40 -36.28
C PHE A 18 -9.82 -12.86 -36.03
N THR A 19 -9.24 -13.82 -36.76
CA THR A 19 -9.50 -15.25 -36.53
C THR A 19 -8.98 -15.68 -35.15
N ILE A 20 -7.79 -15.22 -34.75
CA ILE A 20 -7.23 -15.49 -33.41
C ILE A 20 -8.09 -14.88 -32.32
N ILE A 21 -8.51 -13.62 -32.47
CA ILE A 21 -9.40 -12.96 -31.49
C ILE A 21 -10.73 -13.72 -31.38
N ALA A 22 -11.35 -14.04 -32.52
CA ALA A 22 -12.61 -14.80 -32.50
C ALA A 22 -12.45 -16.18 -31.83
N TYR A 23 -11.36 -16.89 -32.12
CA TYR A 23 -11.06 -18.16 -31.47
C TYR A 23 -10.84 -18.02 -29.96
N LEU A 24 -10.07 -16.99 -29.54
CA LEU A 24 -9.83 -16.74 -28.11
C LEU A 24 -11.12 -16.38 -27.37
N ASN A 25 -11.97 -15.53 -27.97
CA ASN A 25 -13.26 -15.17 -27.36
C ASN A 25 -14.23 -16.35 -27.25
N LEU A 26 -14.20 -17.28 -28.22
CA LEU A 26 -15.00 -18.51 -28.15
C LEU A 26 -14.48 -19.49 -27.10
N LYS A 27 -13.16 -19.59 -26.96
CA LYS A 27 -12.51 -20.50 -26.02
C LYS A 27 -12.48 -19.97 -24.60
N HIS A 28 -12.37 -18.65 -24.47
CA HIS A 28 -12.31 -17.93 -23.21
C HIS A 28 -13.34 -16.80 -23.22
N PRO A 29 -14.66 -17.15 -23.19
CA PRO A 29 -15.70 -16.12 -23.11
C PRO A 29 -15.50 -15.30 -21.85
N ASP A 30 -15.65 -13.98 -21.96
CA ASP A 30 -15.68 -13.12 -20.80
C ASP A 30 -16.74 -13.63 -19.82
N GLN A 31 -16.32 -13.92 -18.61
CA GLN A 31 -17.25 -14.27 -17.55
C GLN A 31 -18.01 -13.01 -17.15
N GLN A 32 -19.18 -12.82 -17.76
CA GLN A 32 -20.11 -11.80 -17.30
C GLN A 32 -20.84 -12.32 -16.06
N TRP A 33 -20.62 -11.64 -14.94
CA TRP A 33 -21.36 -11.90 -13.72
C TRP A 33 -22.82 -11.47 -13.94
N ASN A 34 -23.72 -12.43 -13.89
CA ASN A 34 -25.15 -12.11 -13.91
C ASN A 34 -25.65 -12.01 -12.46
N TRP A 35 -25.63 -10.79 -11.93
CA TRP A 35 -26.02 -10.51 -10.56
C TRP A 35 -27.44 -10.97 -10.23
N ASP A 36 -28.37 -10.97 -11.19
CA ASP A 36 -29.74 -11.43 -11.00
C ASP A 36 -29.86 -12.95 -10.74
N LYS A 37 -28.81 -13.71 -11.08
CA LYS A 37 -28.74 -15.16 -10.85
C LYS A 37 -27.99 -15.52 -9.56
N ILE A 38 -27.38 -14.54 -8.90
CA ILE A 38 -26.64 -14.75 -7.67
C ILE A 38 -27.62 -14.60 -6.51
N ASP A 39 -27.87 -15.71 -5.82
CA ASP A 39 -28.66 -15.71 -4.59
C ASP A 39 -27.81 -15.17 -3.44
N THR A 40 -27.88 -13.87 -3.22
CA THR A 40 -27.10 -13.18 -2.17
C THR A 40 -27.55 -13.59 -0.77
N GLU A 41 -28.76 -14.11 -0.60
CA GLU A 41 -29.23 -14.61 0.70
C GLU A 41 -28.50 -15.89 1.12
N LYS A 42 -27.92 -16.62 0.16
CA LYS A 42 -27.05 -17.79 0.43
C LYS A 42 -25.58 -17.46 0.58
N MET A 43 -25.20 -16.22 0.33
CA MET A 43 -23.84 -15.76 0.51
C MET A 43 -23.67 -15.26 1.95
N PHE A 44 -23.01 -16.05 2.77
CA PHE A 44 -22.66 -15.64 4.12
C PHE A 44 -21.18 -15.94 4.40
N PHE A 45 -20.58 -15.06 5.14
CA PHE A 45 -19.23 -15.25 5.67
C PHE A 45 -19.33 -15.81 7.10
N PRO A 46 -18.30 -16.53 7.58
CA PRO A 46 -18.24 -16.93 8.98
C PRO A 46 -18.44 -15.72 9.92
N LYS A 47 -19.08 -15.95 11.08
CA LYS A 47 -19.35 -14.85 12.03
C LYS A 47 -18.12 -14.03 12.44
N ASN A 48 -16.95 -14.67 12.43
CA ASN A 48 -15.68 -14.05 12.82
C ASN A 48 -14.84 -13.65 11.61
N PHE A 49 -15.47 -13.48 10.42
CA PHE A 49 -14.74 -13.02 9.24
C PHE A 49 -14.26 -11.59 9.45
N ILE A 50 -12.99 -11.35 9.13
CA ILE A 50 -12.37 -10.04 9.30
C ILE A 50 -12.53 -9.25 8.01
N TRP A 51 -13.29 -8.17 8.08
CA TRP A 51 -13.45 -7.17 7.05
C TRP A 51 -12.62 -5.96 7.41
N GLY A 52 -11.72 -5.54 6.54
CA GLY A 52 -10.82 -4.44 6.87
C GLY A 52 -10.54 -3.51 5.72
N THR A 53 -10.09 -2.33 6.08
CA THR A 53 -9.41 -1.39 5.19
C THR A 53 -7.91 -1.46 5.40
N SER A 54 -7.13 -0.93 4.45
CA SER A 54 -5.67 -0.88 4.61
C SER A 54 -5.08 0.37 4.00
N THR A 55 -4.05 0.92 4.66
CA THR A 55 -3.27 2.06 4.20
C THR A 55 -1.78 1.85 4.45
N ALA A 56 -0.96 2.76 3.91
CA ALA A 56 0.47 2.81 4.19
C ALA A 56 0.86 4.22 4.66
N ALA A 57 1.80 4.30 5.59
CA ALA A 57 2.20 5.52 6.28
C ALA A 57 2.50 6.69 5.32
N HIS A 58 3.41 6.50 4.38
CA HIS A 58 3.79 7.55 3.42
C HIS A 58 2.61 8.04 2.56
N GLN A 59 1.63 7.16 2.29
CA GLN A 59 0.49 7.48 1.43
C GLN A 59 -0.60 8.30 2.12
N VAL A 60 -0.72 8.21 3.45
CA VAL A 60 -1.87 8.79 4.16
C VAL A 60 -1.53 9.68 5.35
N GLU A 61 -0.40 9.47 6.02
CA GLU A 61 -0.09 10.20 7.25
C GLU A 61 0.15 11.69 7.04
N GLY A 62 0.87 12.03 5.98
CA GLY A 62 1.31 13.38 5.68
C GLY A 62 2.65 13.75 6.30
N ASN A 63 3.36 14.62 5.59
CA ASN A 63 4.64 15.20 6.01
C ASN A 63 5.74 14.17 6.37
N ASN A 64 5.74 13.01 5.72
CA ASN A 64 6.79 12.00 5.85
C ASN A 64 7.98 12.38 4.98
N THR A 65 8.85 13.27 5.48
CA THR A 65 9.91 13.92 4.70
C THR A 65 11.29 13.29 4.86
N ASN A 66 11.45 12.31 5.77
CA ASN A 66 12.73 11.71 6.11
C ASN A 66 12.86 10.26 5.59
N ASN A 67 12.39 10.01 4.36
CA ASN A 67 12.46 8.70 3.76
C ASN A 67 12.82 8.74 2.27
N ASN A 68 13.24 7.61 1.73
CA ASN A 68 13.67 7.43 0.35
C ASN A 68 12.58 7.79 -0.68
N TRP A 69 11.30 7.57 -0.37
CA TRP A 69 10.21 7.91 -1.28
C TRP A 69 10.01 9.43 -1.37
N TYR A 70 10.14 10.15 -0.27
CA TYR A 70 10.13 11.61 -0.28
C TYR A 70 11.28 12.18 -1.11
N GLU A 71 12.50 11.65 -0.96
CA GLU A 71 13.62 12.07 -1.79
C GLU A 71 13.37 11.79 -3.26
N TRP A 72 12.87 10.57 -3.57
CA TRP A 72 12.58 10.19 -4.94
C TRP A 72 11.48 11.05 -5.58
N GLU A 73 10.38 11.31 -4.89
CA GLU A 73 9.30 12.15 -5.43
C GLU A 73 9.73 13.61 -5.65
N ASN A 74 10.70 14.10 -4.88
CA ASN A 74 11.27 15.44 -5.04
C ASN A 74 12.44 15.49 -6.02
N GLY A 75 12.93 14.35 -6.45
CA GLY A 75 14.04 14.21 -7.37
C GLY A 75 13.65 14.39 -8.84
N LEU A 76 14.68 14.41 -9.68
CA LEU A 76 14.57 14.46 -11.14
C LEU A 76 15.11 13.17 -11.73
N ASN A 77 14.47 12.69 -12.79
CA ASN A 77 14.96 11.57 -13.57
C ASN A 77 16.17 11.94 -14.45
N GLN A 78 16.75 10.97 -15.15
CA GLN A 78 17.92 11.14 -16.02
C GLN A 78 17.73 12.18 -17.14
N ASN A 79 16.49 12.54 -17.46
CA ASN A 79 16.15 13.55 -18.48
C ASN A 79 15.86 14.94 -17.87
N GLY A 80 16.13 15.15 -16.59
CA GLY A 80 15.87 16.39 -15.87
C GLY A 80 14.38 16.68 -15.65
N LYS A 81 13.50 15.69 -15.73
CA LYS A 81 12.06 15.80 -15.43
C LYS A 81 11.77 15.22 -14.07
N ALA A 82 10.72 15.72 -13.43
CA ALA A 82 10.22 15.17 -12.19
C ALA A 82 9.99 13.65 -12.29
N ASN A 83 10.31 12.92 -11.23
CA ASN A 83 10.11 11.47 -11.17
C ASN A 83 8.61 11.12 -11.17
N ILE A 84 7.78 11.96 -10.58
CA ILE A 84 6.32 11.77 -10.53
C ILE A 84 5.66 12.55 -11.68
N HIS A 85 4.64 11.96 -12.28
CA HIS A 85 3.81 12.61 -13.29
C HIS A 85 3.21 13.91 -12.74
N ASN A 86 3.21 14.98 -13.53
CA ASN A 86 2.78 16.32 -13.11
C ASN A 86 3.56 16.92 -11.92
N ASN A 87 4.64 16.29 -11.47
CA ASN A 87 5.37 16.69 -10.26
C ASN A 87 4.50 16.70 -9.00
N ASP A 88 3.50 15.80 -8.93
CA ASP A 88 2.66 15.62 -7.76
C ASP A 88 3.50 15.10 -6.58
N LYS A 89 3.10 15.47 -5.36
CA LYS A 89 3.82 15.15 -4.12
C LYS A 89 2.86 14.54 -3.11
N SER A 90 3.39 13.67 -2.24
CA SER A 90 2.63 13.16 -1.09
C SER A 90 2.20 14.28 -0.15
N GLY A 91 3.11 15.20 0.16
CA GLY A 91 2.83 16.40 0.97
C GLY A 91 2.10 16.08 2.29
N GLU A 92 0.97 16.75 2.49
CA GLU A 92 0.10 16.49 3.66
C GLU A 92 -0.71 15.20 3.54
N ALA A 93 -0.75 14.58 2.36
CA ALA A 93 -1.53 13.37 2.06
C ALA A 93 -2.99 13.47 2.57
N ALA A 94 -3.46 12.45 3.30
CA ALA A 94 -4.77 12.49 3.95
C ALA A 94 -4.71 13.05 5.38
N ARG A 95 -3.55 13.44 5.86
CA ARG A 95 -3.30 13.91 7.25
C ARG A 95 -3.72 12.89 8.32
N HIS A 96 -3.63 11.61 7.99
CA HIS A 96 -4.02 10.55 8.91
C HIS A 96 -3.29 10.65 10.27
N TRP A 97 -2.05 11.13 10.27
CA TRP A 97 -1.31 11.36 11.52
C TRP A 97 -2.09 12.22 12.53
N ASP A 98 -2.72 13.29 12.06
CA ASP A 98 -3.50 14.19 12.90
C ASP A 98 -4.97 13.77 13.02
N MET A 99 -5.52 13.17 11.94
CA MET A 99 -6.96 12.94 11.75
C MET A 99 -7.38 11.47 11.97
N TYR A 100 -6.53 10.63 12.53
CA TYR A 100 -6.82 9.19 12.68
C TYR A 100 -8.14 8.89 13.40
N LYS A 101 -8.59 9.77 14.33
CA LYS A 101 -9.86 9.59 15.03
C LYS A 101 -11.06 9.77 14.11
N ASP A 102 -10.98 10.74 13.19
CA ASP A 102 -12.02 10.96 12.19
C ASP A 102 -12.04 9.80 11.20
N ASP A 103 -10.88 9.33 10.76
CA ASP A 103 -10.76 8.17 9.87
C ASP A 103 -11.31 6.88 10.52
N ILE A 104 -11.07 6.68 11.81
CA ILE A 104 -11.66 5.57 12.58
C ILE A 104 -13.20 5.66 12.60
N SER A 105 -13.76 6.86 12.74
CA SER A 105 -15.21 7.08 12.66
C SER A 105 -15.75 6.67 11.29
N LEU A 106 -15.06 7.05 10.20
CA LEU A 106 -15.44 6.65 8.82
C LEU A 106 -15.34 5.14 8.61
N MET A 107 -14.35 4.46 9.20
CA MET A 107 -14.25 2.99 9.15
C MET A 107 -15.43 2.32 9.85
N ASN A 108 -15.90 2.85 10.97
CA ASN A 108 -17.09 2.36 11.66
C ASN A 108 -18.37 2.56 10.82
N GLU A 109 -18.51 3.72 10.18
CA GLU A 109 -19.62 3.99 9.27
C GLU A 109 -19.61 3.03 8.06
N LEU A 110 -18.41 2.67 7.57
CA LEU A 110 -18.23 1.68 6.51
C LEU A 110 -18.60 0.26 6.95
N GLY A 111 -18.64 -0.01 8.25
CA GLY A 111 -19.03 -1.30 8.81
C GLY A 111 -17.91 -2.36 8.77
N VAL A 112 -16.65 -1.95 8.68
CA VAL A 112 -15.50 -2.85 8.80
C VAL A 112 -15.17 -3.14 10.27
N ASN A 113 -14.43 -4.20 10.55
CA ASN A 113 -14.04 -4.62 11.90
C ASN A 113 -12.53 -4.74 12.11
N ALA A 114 -11.75 -4.30 11.10
CA ALA A 114 -10.29 -4.29 11.18
C ALA A 114 -9.68 -3.16 10.34
N TYR A 115 -8.50 -2.74 10.73
CA TYR A 115 -7.69 -1.79 9.99
C TYR A 115 -6.23 -2.22 9.98
N ARG A 116 -5.65 -2.39 8.77
CA ARG A 116 -4.23 -2.62 8.57
C ARG A 116 -3.56 -1.32 8.15
N PHE A 117 -2.54 -0.93 8.88
CA PHE A 117 -1.73 0.23 8.53
C PHE A 117 -0.25 -0.05 8.77
N SER A 118 0.63 0.64 8.08
CA SER A 118 2.06 0.57 8.35
C SER A 118 2.48 1.67 9.31
N VAL A 119 3.49 1.37 10.11
CA VAL A 119 4.21 2.39 10.85
C VAL A 119 5.34 2.97 9.98
N GLU A 120 5.68 4.22 10.19
CA GLU A 120 6.74 4.89 9.44
C GLU A 120 8.07 4.79 10.18
N TRP A 121 8.96 3.96 9.66
CA TRP A 121 10.29 3.72 10.27
C TRP A 121 11.06 5.03 10.46
N SER A 122 11.03 5.91 9.48
CA SER A 122 11.74 7.19 9.53
C SER A 122 11.19 8.19 10.57
N LYS A 123 9.98 7.97 11.10
CA LYS A 123 9.46 8.71 12.25
C LYS A 123 9.90 8.10 13.57
N ILE A 124 9.93 6.78 13.64
CA ILE A 124 10.29 6.03 14.86
C ILE A 124 11.79 6.08 15.11
N ILE A 125 12.59 5.93 14.04
CA ILE A 125 14.06 6.03 14.10
C ILE A 125 14.51 7.06 13.06
N PRO A 126 14.41 8.37 13.38
CA PRO A 126 14.72 9.43 12.42
C PRO A 126 16.20 9.55 12.07
N GLU A 127 17.09 9.09 12.94
CA GLU A 127 18.53 9.01 12.77
C GLU A 127 19.01 7.66 13.32
N GLU A 128 20.14 7.15 12.84
CA GLU A 128 20.72 5.90 13.30
C GLU A 128 20.88 5.90 14.83
N GLY A 129 20.27 4.91 15.50
CA GLY A 129 20.33 4.76 16.96
C GLY A 129 19.50 5.76 17.76
N LEU A 130 18.72 6.66 17.12
CA LEU A 130 17.85 7.60 17.80
C LEU A 130 16.39 7.12 17.71
N ILE A 131 15.76 6.83 18.85
CA ILE A 131 14.36 6.41 18.92
C ILE A 131 13.50 7.62 19.32
N ASP A 132 12.47 7.91 18.53
CA ASP A 132 11.43 8.88 18.87
C ASP A 132 10.27 8.17 19.60
N GLU A 133 10.34 8.20 20.94
CA GLU A 133 9.32 7.62 21.80
C GLU A 133 7.93 8.26 21.58
N LYS A 134 7.86 9.52 21.15
CA LYS A 134 6.57 10.18 20.88
C LYS A 134 5.91 9.61 19.63
N ALA A 135 6.71 9.22 18.62
CA ALA A 135 6.19 8.55 17.45
C ALA A 135 5.66 7.16 17.79
N LEU A 136 6.36 6.41 18.64
CA LEU A 136 5.90 5.12 19.15
C LEU A 136 4.60 5.26 19.95
N ASP A 137 4.55 6.22 20.88
CA ASP A 137 3.36 6.50 21.69
C ASP A 137 2.17 6.91 20.82
N HIS A 138 2.41 7.70 19.77
CA HIS A 138 1.36 8.05 18.81
C HIS A 138 0.76 6.82 18.11
N TYR A 139 1.58 5.89 17.62
CA TYR A 139 1.07 4.64 17.04
C TYR A 139 0.32 3.77 18.06
N ARG A 140 0.75 3.80 19.31
CA ARG A 140 0.02 3.16 20.41
C ARG A 140 -1.36 3.78 20.61
N ASP A 141 -1.44 5.11 20.62
CA ASP A 141 -2.71 5.84 20.72
C ASP A 141 -3.66 5.52 19.57
N VAL A 142 -3.15 5.41 18.33
CA VAL A 142 -3.93 4.95 17.17
C VAL A 142 -4.47 3.54 17.40
N CYS A 143 -3.64 2.61 17.88
CA CYS A 143 -4.08 1.25 18.18
C CYS A 143 -5.16 1.19 19.29
N ILE A 144 -4.99 1.97 20.36
CA ILE A 144 -5.97 2.08 21.45
C ILE A 144 -7.29 2.63 20.91
N ALA A 145 -7.26 3.71 20.11
CA ALA A 145 -8.46 4.30 19.54
C ALA A 145 -9.21 3.32 18.61
N LEU A 146 -8.49 2.51 17.83
CA LEU A 146 -9.07 1.44 17.03
C LEU A 146 -9.77 0.40 17.91
N ILE A 147 -9.10 -0.10 18.94
CA ILE A 147 -9.63 -1.11 19.85
C ILE A 147 -10.86 -0.60 20.58
N ASP A 148 -10.82 0.62 21.09
CA ASP A 148 -11.94 1.27 21.78
C ASP A 148 -13.15 1.46 20.86
N SER A 149 -12.90 1.59 19.56
CA SER A 149 -13.92 1.69 18.51
C SER A 149 -14.40 0.32 17.99
N GLY A 150 -13.88 -0.80 18.53
CA GLY A 150 -14.26 -2.15 18.12
C GLY A 150 -13.55 -2.65 16.86
N LEU A 151 -12.51 -1.95 16.40
CA LEU A 151 -11.70 -2.32 15.24
C LEU A 151 -10.44 -3.07 15.68
N THR A 152 -10.09 -4.11 14.96
CA THR A 152 -8.87 -4.89 15.20
C THR A 152 -7.69 -4.26 14.45
N PRO A 153 -6.62 -3.81 15.15
CA PRO A 153 -5.44 -3.30 14.48
C PRO A 153 -4.58 -4.43 13.90
N PHE A 154 -4.09 -4.21 12.67
CA PHE A 154 -3.07 -5.00 12.01
C PHE A 154 -1.89 -4.07 11.69
N ILE A 155 -0.73 -4.35 12.23
CA ILE A 155 0.46 -3.53 12.01
C ILE A 155 1.31 -4.14 10.90
N THR A 156 1.61 -3.32 9.89
CA THR A 156 2.64 -3.60 8.89
C THR A 156 3.92 -2.89 9.30
N LEU A 157 4.96 -3.65 9.59
CA LEU A 157 6.24 -3.10 10.05
C LEU A 157 6.94 -2.28 8.97
N HIS A 158 6.92 -2.77 7.73
CA HIS A 158 7.57 -2.11 6.61
C HIS A 158 6.67 -2.07 5.38
N HIS A 159 6.53 -0.88 4.78
CA HIS A 159 5.76 -0.69 3.55
C HIS A 159 6.48 0.27 2.60
N PHE A 160 7.57 -0.21 1.99
CA PHE A 160 8.46 0.42 0.99
C PHE A 160 9.36 1.56 1.49
N THR A 161 8.96 2.32 2.51
CA THR A 161 9.71 3.50 2.94
C THR A 161 10.83 3.13 3.90
N ASN A 162 12.03 3.57 3.57
CA ASN A 162 13.22 3.44 4.40
C ASN A 162 13.68 4.82 4.89
N PRO A 163 14.16 4.96 6.13
CA PRO A 163 14.81 6.20 6.56
C PRO A 163 15.98 6.57 5.66
N ILE A 164 16.23 7.87 5.48
CA ILE A 164 17.34 8.35 4.65
C ILE A 164 18.67 7.81 5.14
N TRP A 165 18.93 7.84 6.47
CA TRP A 165 20.16 7.29 7.04
C TRP A 165 20.39 5.81 6.70
N PHE A 166 19.31 5.00 6.64
CA PHE A 166 19.40 3.59 6.27
C PHE A 166 19.76 3.41 4.79
N GLU A 167 19.19 4.25 3.91
CA GLU A 167 19.56 4.28 2.49
C GLU A 167 21.02 4.71 2.28
N GLU A 168 21.52 5.67 3.06
CA GLU A 168 22.92 6.12 3.01
C GLU A 168 23.89 5.01 3.42
N LEU A 169 23.49 4.11 4.31
CA LEU A 169 24.26 2.89 4.63
C LEU A 169 24.24 1.86 3.50
N GLY A 170 23.37 2.01 2.49
CA GLY A 170 23.18 1.10 1.36
C GLY A 170 21.92 0.24 1.46
N GLY A 171 21.03 0.56 2.40
CA GLY A 171 19.70 -0.05 2.51
C GLY A 171 19.74 -1.59 2.58
N PHE A 172 18.73 -2.22 2.06
CA PHE A 172 18.62 -3.69 1.97
C PHE A 172 19.51 -4.33 0.91
N GLU A 173 20.31 -3.56 0.15
CA GLU A 173 21.29 -4.12 -0.77
C GLU A 173 22.49 -4.73 -0.05
N LYS A 174 22.68 -4.40 1.23
CA LYS A 174 23.74 -4.92 2.08
C LYS A 174 23.19 -5.82 3.18
N GLU A 175 23.69 -7.04 3.27
CA GLU A 175 23.28 -8.03 4.26
C GLU A 175 23.50 -7.55 5.71
N GLU A 176 24.58 -6.82 5.96
CA GLU A 176 24.90 -6.27 7.29
C GLU A 176 23.87 -5.27 7.82
N ASN A 177 23.06 -4.67 6.94
CA ASN A 177 22.04 -3.70 7.32
C ASN A 177 20.72 -4.35 7.79
N ILE A 178 20.58 -5.68 7.64
CA ILE A 178 19.37 -6.40 8.08
C ILE A 178 19.17 -6.24 9.59
N ASP A 179 20.24 -6.15 10.35
CA ASP A 179 20.18 -5.98 11.82
C ASP A 179 19.47 -4.69 12.23
N HIS A 180 19.58 -3.61 11.46
CA HIS A 180 18.83 -2.36 11.72
C HIS A 180 17.31 -2.55 11.57
N PHE A 181 16.88 -3.37 10.58
CA PHE A 181 15.46 -3.69 10.43
C PHE A 181 14.95 -4.62 11.54
N ILE A 182 15.78 -5.54 12.00
CA ILE A 182 15.46 -6.40 13.15
C ILE A 182 15.29 -5.53 14.40
N GLU A 183 16.22 -4.65 14.68
CA GLU A 183 16.17 -3.72 15.82
C GLU A 183 14.89 -2.86 15.78
N PHE A 184 14.60 -2.24 14.63
CA PHE A 184 13.37 -1.48 14.43
C PHE A 184 12.12 -2.33 14.71
N SER A 185 12.09 -3.55 14.17
CA SER A 185 10.96 -4.48 14.35
C SER A 185 10.78 -4.86 15.81
N GLU A 186 11.85 -5.11 16.55
CA GLU A 186 11.83 -5.42 17.98
C GLU A 186 11.33 -4.23 18.80
N ILE A 187 11.78 -3.01 18.51
CA ILE A 187 11.33 -1.79 19.17
C ILE A 187 9.82 -1.63 19.03
N VAL A 188 9.30 -1.69 17.80
CA VAL A 188 7.87 -1.55 17.53
C VAL A 188 7.07 -2.68 18.18
N PHE A 189 7.54 -3.92 18.03
CA PHE A 189 6.87 -5.08 18.61
C PHE A 189 6.80 -4.98 20.13
N ASN A 190 7.89 -4.67 20.80
CA ASN A 190 7.94 -4.57 22.26
C ASN A 190 7.03 -3.45 22.78
N HIS A 191 6.85 -2.36 22.03
CA HIS A 191 6.01 -1.23 22.42
C HIS A 191 4.51 -1.49 22.24
N LEU A 192 4.11 -2.37 21.30
CA LEU A 192 2.72 -2.56 20.89
C LEU A 192 2.17 -3.98 21.13
N SER A 193 3.00 -5.00 21.38
CA SER A 193 2.59 -6.40 21.40
C SER A 193 1.61 -6.78 22.53
N ASP A 194 1.50 -5.97 23.56
CA ASP A 194 0.53 -6.16 24.63
C ASP A 194 -0.92 -5.86 24.16
N ILE A 195 -1.09 -5.03 23.12
CA ILE A 195 -2.40 -4.63 22.59
C ILE A 195 -2.64 -5.08 21.13
N VAL A 196 -1.58 -5.33 20.34
CA VAL A 196 -1.67 -5.75 18.94
C VAL A 196 -1.40 -7.23 18.79
N LYS A 197 -2.29 -7.94 18.07
CA LYS A 197 -2.19 -9.40 17.84
C LYS A 197 -1.74 -9.76 16.42
N TYR A 198 -1.96 -8.88 15.45
CA TYR A 198 -1.76 -9.18 14.02
C TYR A 198 -0.67 -8.30 13.43
N TRP A 199 0.30 -8.95 12.79
CA TRP A 199 1.52 -8.33 12.28
C TRP A 199 1.80 -8.77 10.84
N CYS A 200 2.31 -7.86 10.02
CA CYS A 200 2.75 -8.10 8.65
C CYS A 200 4.19 -7.61 8.46
#